data_f883dddc46c6eab8da0e3d4b1cee5649
#
_entry.id   f883dddc46c6eab8da0e3d4b1cee5649
#
_cell.length_a   1.000
_cell.length_b   1.000
_cell.length_c   1.000
_cell.angle_alpha   90.00
_cell.angle_beta   90.00
_cell.angle_gamma   90.00
#
_symmetry.space_group_name_H-M   'P 1'
#
loop_
_entity.id
_entity.type
_entity.pdbx_description
1 polymer ?
#
loop_
_entity_poly.entity_id
_entity_poly.type
_entity_poly.pdbx_seq_one_letter_code
_entity_poly.pdbx_strand_id
1 'polypeptide(L)'
;MYSFYFGSLLLPVTPQKLTTKIKGNNKTLTLVNEGDINFLRSPGLTEISFDVVLPMLGQYSFAGTFRRPDYYLGIFENYMTSKTPFRFIVSRVSPSGRLLFDTNMKVSLESYNITEDATKGPDVTVSVTLKQYIDYATKTVTVTKPAAAARKPTIKEEKKRETSSKPK
;
A
#
# COMPACT_ATOMS: atom_id res chain seq x y z
N MET A 1 -3.41 -16.78 19.06
CA MET A 1 -2.00 -16.35 19.13
C MET A 1 -1.76 -15.33 18.01
N TYR A 2 -0.99 -14.28 18.29
CA TYR A 2 -0.64 -13.25 17.31
C TYR A 2 0.86 -13.32 17.03
N SER A 3 1.25 -13.19 15.77
CA SER A 3 2.65 -13.11 15.34
C SER A 3 2.80 -11.92 14.39
N PHE A 4 3.80 -11.09 14.64
CA PHE A 4 4.07 -9.87 13.89
C PHE A 4 5.42 -9.99 13.17
N TYR A 5 5.41 -9.81 11.85
CA TYR A 5 6.60 -9.92 11.02
C TYR A 5 6.90 -8.59 10.33
N PHE A 6 8.14 -8.13 10.46
CA PHE A 6 8.75 -7.05 9.70
C PHE A 6 9.63 -7.66 8.59
N GLY A 7 9.08 -7.83 7.41
CA GLY A 7 9.74 -8.62 6.38
C GLY A 7 9.96 -10.05 6.85
N SER A 8 11.19 -10.45 7.04
CA SER A 8 11.57 -11.76 7.61
C SER A 8 11.76 -11.75 9.13
N LEU A 9 11.73 -10.57 9.77
CA LEU A 9 11.95 -10.43 11.21
C LEU A 9 10.65 -10.66 11.99
N LEU A 10 10.64 -11.66 12.88
CA LEU A 10 9.58 -11.84 13.87
C LEU A 10 9.84 -10.91 15.07
N LEU A 11 8.84 -10.14 15.49
CA LEU A 11 8.94 -9.31 16.69
C LEU A 11 9.00 -10.18 17.95
N PRO A 12 9.85 -9.84 18.93
CA PRO A 12 10.10 -10.67 20.11
C PRO A 12 8.89 -10.73 21.04
N VAL A 13 8.22 -9.61 21.22
CA VAL A 13 7.01 -9.50 22.02
C VAL A 13 5.88 -9.00 21.13
N THR A 14 4.75 -9.68 21.22
CA THR A 14 3.54 -9.29 20.47
C THR A 14 3.03 -7.93 20.95
N PRO A 15 2.87 -6.94 20.07
CA PRO A 15 2.25 -5.68 20.40
C PRO A 15 0.87 -5.86 21.04
N GLN A 16 0.61 -5.16 22.14
CA GLN A 16 -0.69 -5.22 22.82
C GLN A 16 -1.81 -4.57 22.02
N LYS A 17 -1.48 -3.55 21.25
CA LYS A 17 -2.43 -2.78 20.46
C LYS A 17 -1.84 -2.51 19.07
N LEU A 18 -2.66 -2.73 18.06
CA LEU A 18 -2.38 -2.36 16.67
C LEU A 18 -3.48 -1.43 16.19
N THR A 19 -3.11 -0.24 15.76
CA THR A 19 -4.04 0.74 15.20
C THR A 19 -3.80 0.85 13.70
N THR A 20 -4.84 0.57 12.92
CA THR A 20 -4.83 0.75 11.47
C THR A 20 -5.73 1.93 11.11
N LYS A 21 -5.19 2.93 10.47
CA LYS A 21 -5.88 4.16 10.08
C LYS A 21 -5.98 4.27 8.58
N ILE A 22 -7.20 4.27 8.08
CA ILE A 22 -7.52 4.41 6.67
C ILE A 22 -8.26 5.74 6.50
N LYS A 23 -7.71 6.64 5.69
CA LYS A 23 -8.32 7.95 5.44
C LYS A 23 -8.93 8.01 4.05
N GLY A 24 -10.15 8.52 3.95
CA GLY A 24 -10.72 8.96 2.67
C GLY A 24 -10.13 10.30 2.24
N ASN A 25 -9.91 10.48 0.95
CA ASN A 25 -9.46 11.75 0.37
C ASN A 25 -10.62 12.51 -0.31
N ASN A 26 -11.83 12.32 0.20
CA ASN A 26 -13.01 13.00 -0.34
C ASN A 26 -12.87 14.52 -0.20
N LYS A 27 -13.47 15.25 -1.12
CA LYS A 27 -13.48 16.73 -1.11
C LYS A 27 -14.92 17.23 -1.15
N THR A 28 -15.27 18.02 -0.16
CA THR A 28 -16.55 18.74 -0.18
C THR A 28 -16.42 19.97 -1.08
N LEU A 29 -17.40 20.15 -1.96
CA LEU A 29 -17.54 21.30 -2.84
C LEU A 29 -18.91 21.91 -2.60
N THR A 30 -18.96 23.21 -2.35
CA THR A 30 -20.20 23.97 -2.24
C THR A 30 -20.63 24.46 -3.61
N LEU A 31 -21.80 24.03 -4.06
CA LEU A 31 -22.41 24.50 -5.31
C LEU A 31 -23.30 25.68 -5.05
N VAL A 32 -23.32 26.63 -5.98
CA VAL A 32 -24.21 27.79 -5.92
C VAL A 32 -25.65 27.30 -6.11
N ASN A 33 -26.52 27.56 -5.12
CA ASN A 33 -27.94 27.19 -5.07
C ASN A 33 -28.27 25.71 -4.89
N GLU A 34 -27.27 24.79 -4.81
CA GLU A 34 -27.52 23.36 -4.66
C GLU A 34 -26.95 22.77 -3.34
N GLY A 35 -26.19 23.60 -2.58
CA GLY A 35 -25.60 23.20 -1.32
C GLY A 35 -24.29 22.42 -1.49
N ASP A 36 -23.94 21.64 -0.47
CA ASP A 36 -22.66 20.91 -0.42
C ASP A 36 -22.76 19.55 -1.07
N ILE A 37 -21.83 19.25 -1.96
CA ILE A 37 -21.64 17.92 -2.53
C ILE A 37 -20.33 17.30 -2.03
N ASN A 38 -20.35 16.00 -1.75
CA ASN A 38 -19.16 15.26 -1.39
C ASN A 38 -18.59 14.53 -2.61
N PHE A 39 -17.50 15.06 -3.14
CA PHE A 39 -16.79 14.46 -4.25
C PHE A 39 -15.92 13.30 -3.74
N LEU A 40 -16.31 12.07 -4.06
CA LEU A 40 -15.63 10.85 -3.63
C LEU A 40 -14.35 10.66 -4.42
N ARG A 41 -13.24 10.44 -3.70
CA ARG A 41 -11.92 10.19 -4.26
C ARG A 41 -11.34 8.90 -3.72
N SER A 42 -10.31 8.40 -4.40
CA SER A 42 -9.57 7.23 -3.92
C SER A 42 -9.07 7.44 -2.49
N PRO A 43 -9.12 6.41 -1.64
CA PRO A 43 -8.63 6.50 -0.27
C PRO A 43 -7.14 6.85 -0.24
N GLY A 44 -6.72 7.48 0.84
CA GLY A 44 -5.31 7.72 1.13
C GLY A 44 -4.57 6.45 1.50
N LEU A 45 -3.27 6.58 1.70
CA LEU A 45 -2.44 5.47 2.16
C LEU A 45 -2.83 5.08 3.59
N THR A 46 -2.87 3.77 3.84
CA THR A 46 -3.12 3.22 5.16
C THR A 46 -1.92 3.47 6.06
N GLU A 47 -2.17 3.97 7.27
CA GLU A 47 -1.18 4.10 8.35
C GLU A 47 -1.41 3.00 9.39
N ILE A 48 -0.33 2.38 9.85
CA ILE A 48 -0.35 1.38 10.92
C ILE A 48 0.57 1.85 12.03
N SER A 49 0.08 1.89 13.25
CA SER A 49 0.86 2.26 14.42
C SER A 49 0.69 1.26 15.55
N PHE A 50 1.77 0.97 16.26
CA PHE A 50 1.78 0.08 17.41
C PHE A 50 3.06 0.29 18.23
N ASP A 51 3.00 -0.20 19.48
CA ASP A 51 4.13 -0.19 20.39
C ASP A 51 4.66 -1.62 20.54
N VAL A 52 5.97 -1.80 20.43
CA VAL A 52 6.64 -3.08 20.64
C VAL A 52 7.60 -2.96 21.82
N VAL A 53 7.61 -3.95 22.68
CA VAL A 53 8.56 -4.07 23.77
C VAL A 53 9.73 -4.94 23.30
N LEU A 54 10.93 -4.40 23.43
CA LEU A 54 12.18 -5.09 23.12
C LEU A 54 12.85 -5.48 24.44
N PRO A 55 12.86 -6.78 24.80
CA PRO A 55 13.41 -7.23 26.07
C PRO A 55 14.93 -7.11 26.09
N MET A 56 15.47 -6.57 27.20
CA MET A 56 16.90 -6.48 27.40
C MET A 56 17.51 -7.77 27.94
N LEU A 57 16.77 -8.51 28.77
CA LEU A 57 17.31 -9.62 29.55
C LEU A 57 16.71 -11.01 29.21
N GLY A 58 16.01 -11.16 28.11
CA GLY A 58 15.48 -12.46 27.68
C GLY A 58 14.56 -13.17 28.68
N GLN A 59 13.94 -12.44 29.58
CA GLN A 59 13.12 -12.97 30.68
C GLN A 59 11.72 -13.45 30.26
N TYR A 60 11.34 -13.22 29.02
CA TYR A 60 10.02 -13.60 28.52
C TYR A 60 10.06 -14.98 27.86
N SER A 61 9.54 -15.99 28.54
CA SER A 61 9.49 -17.37 28.04
C SER A 61 8.60 -17.55 26.80
N PHE A 62 7.67 -16.62 26.57
CA PHE A 62 6.79 -16.60 25.41
C PHE A 62 7.39 -15.84 24.22
N ALA A 63 8.44 -15.06 24.44
CA ALA A 63 9.18 -14.44 23.35
C ALA A 63 10.01 -15.51 22.66
N GLY A 64 9.87 -15.64 21.36
CA GLY A 64 10.62 -16.65 20.57
C GLY A 64 12.14 -16.55 20.75
N THR A 65 12.91 -16.60 19.67
CA THR A 65 14.37 -16.43 19.76
C THR A 65 14.72 -15.06 20.34
N PHE A 66 15.34 -15.05 21.53
CA PHE A 66 15.80 -13.82 22.18
C PHE A 66 16.90 -13.14 21.36
N ARG A 67 16.71 -11.86 21.13
CA ARG A 67 17.72 -10.94 20.61
C ARG A 67 17.68 -9.66 21.43
N ARG A 68 18.81 -9.00 21.60
CA ARG A 68 18.89 -7.71 22.32
C ARG A 68 18.22 -6.60 21.51
N PRO A 69 17.80 -5.50 22.16
CA PRO A 69 17.17 -4.36 21.50
C PRO A 69 18.00 -3.78 20.36
N ASP A 70 19.31 -3.68 20.52
CA ASP A 70 20.24 -3.19 19.50
C ASP A 70 20.10 -3.89 18.15
N TYR A 71 19.85 -5.21 18.16
CA TYR A 71 19.60 -5.96 16.92
C TYR A 71 18.35 -5.49 16.17
N TYR A 72 17.25 -5.26 16.88
CA TYR A 72 15.99 -4.79 16.28
C TYR A 72 16.08 -3.35 15.83
N LEU A 73 16.69 -2.49 16.65
CA LEU A 73 16.90 -1.08 16.33
C LEU A 73 17.78 -0.91 15.09
N GLY A 74 18.84 -1.69 14.95
CA GLY A 74 19.68 -1.70 13.75
C GLY A 74 18.93 -2.10 12.49
N ILE A 75 17.95 -3.02 12.58
CA ILE A 75 17.09 -3.37 11.46
C ILE A 75 16.13 -2.22 11.13
N PHE A 76 15.53 -1.56 12.12
CA PHE A 76 14.65 -0.40 11.90
C PHE A 76 15.42 0.75 11.25
N GLU A 77 16.61 1.05 11.74
CA GLU A 77 17.50 2.05 11.14
C GLU A 77 17.86 1.72 9.70
N ASN A 78 18.15 0.44 9.42
CA ASN A 78 18.43 -0.01 8.06
C ASN A 78 17.22 0.18 7.13
N TYR A 79 16.01 -0.16 7.56
CA TYR A 79 14.80 0.10 6.76
C TYR A 79 14.56 1.59 6.50
N MET A 80 14.85 2.43 7.51
CA MET A 80 14.72 3.89 7.39
C MET A 80 15.75 4.47 6.41
N THR A 81 17.02 4.05 6.54
CA THR A 81 18.14 4.57 5.76
C THR A 81 18.10 4.07 4.31
N SER A 82 17.85 2.78 4.11
CA SER A 82 17.78 2.18 2.78
C SER A 82 16.53 2.56 2.00
N LYS A 83 15.52 3.15 2.68
CA LYS A 83 14.22 3.50 2.09
C LYS A 83 13.55 2.33 1.37
N THR A 84 13.82 1.11 1.83
CA THR A 84 13.35 -0.12 1.20
C THR A 84 12.00 -0.51 1.79
N PRO A 85 10.92 -0.58 0.98
CA PRO A 85 9.65 -1.06 1.46
C PRO A 85 9.72 -2.57 1.73
N PHE A 86 9.01 -3.01 2.76
CA PHE A 86 8.98 -4.41 3.19
C PHE A 86 7.54 -4.89 3.41
N ARG A 87 7.38 -6.19 3.60
CA ARG A 87 6.09 -6.77 3.95
C ARG A 87 5.89 -6.76 5.46
N PHE A 88 4.83 -6.12 5.90
CA PHE A 88 4.34 -6.23 7.26
C PHE A 88 3.22 -7.25 7.31
N ILE A 89 3.42 -8.31 8.13
CA ILE A 89 2.49 -9.42 8.23
C ILE A 89 2.07 -9.57 9.68
N VAL A 90 0.77 -9.61 9.93
CA VAL A 90 0.19 -9.96 11.23
C VAL A 90 -0.63 -11.24 11.06
N SER A 91 -0.11 -12.33 11.56
CA SER A 91 -0.81 -13.61 11.57
C SER A 91 -1.59 -13.79 12.86
N ARG A 92 -2.84 -14.18 12.75
CA ARG A 92 -3.76 -14.41 13.88
C ARG A 92 -4.25 -15.84 13.82
N VAL A 93 -3.85 -16.62 14.81
CA VAL A 93 -4.18 -18.04 14.87
C VAL A 93 -5.05 -18.29 16.12
N SER A 94 -6.17 -19.00 15.94
CA SER A 94 -7.04 -19.39 17.05
C SER A 94 -6.34 -20.41 17.95
N PRO A 95 -6.84 -20.65 19.19
CA PRO A 95 -6.31 -21.73 20.04
C PRO A 95 -6.38 -23.12 19.40
N SER A 96 -7.33 -23.33 18.47
CA SER A 96 -7.47 -24.58 17.72
C SER A 96 -6.51 -24.71 16.51
N GLY A 97 -5.58 -23.77 16.33
CA GLY A 97 -4.62 -23.78 15.22
C GLY A 97 -5.15 -23.24 13.89
N ARG A 98 -6.41 -22.81 13.83
CA ARG A 98 -7.01 -22.25 12.59
C ARG A 98 -6.54 -20.81 12.37
N LEU A 99 -6.06 -20.51 11.18
CA LEU A 99 -5.80 -19.13 10.74
C LEU A 99 -7.14 -18.37 10.67
N LEU A 100 -7.20 -17.22 11.34
CA LEU A 100 -8.40 -16.37 11.38
C LEU A 100 -8.35 -15.33 10.26
N PHE A 101 -7.68 -14.24 10.53
CA PHE A 101 -7.53 -13.12 9.62
C PHE A 101 -6.07 -12.69 9.66
N ASP A 102 -5.47 -12.51 8.52
CA ASP A 102 -4.10 -12.00 8.43
C ASP A 102 -4.07 -10.59 7.80
N THR A 103 -3.11 -9.81 8.22
CA THR A 103 -2.79 -8.54 7.59
C THR A 103 -1.47 -8.74 6.86
N ASN A 104 -1.48 -8.58 5.54
CA ASN A 104 -0.29 -8.68 4.72
C ASN A 104 -0.22 -7.47 3.80
N MET A 105 0.62 -6.52 4.14
CA MET A 105 0.70 -5.24 3.44
C MET A 105 2.14 -4.87 3.16
N LYS A 106 2.40 -4.32 1.97
CA LYS A 106 3.69 -3.70 1.66
C LYS A 106 3.71 -2.30 2.28
N VAL A 107 4.70 -2.03 3.11
CA VAL A 107 4.79 -0.81 3.90
C VAL A 107 6.21 -0.22 3.85
N SER A 108 6.31 1.05 4.18
CA SER A 108 7.56 1.73 4.54
C SER A 108 7.53 2.08 6.01
N LEU A 109 8.69 2.10 6.64
CA LEU A 109 8.86 2.62 7.98
C LEU A 109 8.86 4.16 7.89
N GLU A 110 7.86 4.80 8.51
CA GLU A 110 7.71 6.26 8.47
C GLU A 110 8.44 6.92 9.63
N SER A 111 8.25 6.37 10.83
CA SER A 111 8.92 6.83 12.05
C SER A 111 8.93 5.74 13.10
N TYR A 112 9.88 5.83 14.01
CA TYR A 112 9.88 5.07 15.26
C TYR A 112 10.44 5.94 16.39
N ASN A 113 9.88 5.78 17.59
CA ASN A 113 10.30 6.47 18.79
C ASN A 113 10.74 5.44 19.84
N ILE A 114 11.91 5.63 20.39
CA ILE A 114 12.48 4.78 21.42
C ILE A 114 12.14 5.42 22.76
N THR A 115 11.54 4.67 23.67
CA THR A 115 11.20 5.10 25.01
C THR A 115 11.81 4.13 26.02
N GLU A 116 12.65 4.64 26.89
CA GLU A 116 13.22 3.93 28.00
C GLU A 116 12.61 4.50 29.29
N ASP A 117 12.07 3.63 30.12
CA ASP A 117 11.40 4.02 31.37
C ASP A 117 11.98 3.19 32.53
N ALA A 118 12.80 3.83 33.34
CA ALA A 118 13.46 3.18 34.47
C ALA A 118 12.46 2.56 35.49
N THR A 119 11.22 3.02 35.51
CA THR A 119 10.17 2.46 36.39
C THR A 119 9.62 1.13 35.88
N LYS A 120 9.75 0.85 34.59
CA LYS A 120 9.30 -0.39 33.93
C LYS A 120 10.41 -1.42 33.76
N GLY A 121 11.59 -1.13 34.26
CA GLY A 121 12.75 -1.99 34.16
C GLY A 121 13.65 -1.67 32.94
N PRO A 122 14.54 -2.60 32.56
CA PRO A 122 15.54 -2.35 31.51
C PRO A 122 14.99 -2.49 30.07
N ASP A 123 13.75 -2.87 29.89
CA ASP A 123 13.17 -3.13 28.58
C ASP A 123 12.90 -1.85 27.83
N VAL A 124 13.14 -1.89 26.53
CA VAL A 124 12.95 -0.75 25.64
C VAL A 124 11.62 -0.84 24.94
N THR A 125 10.82 0.21 25.02
CA THR A 125 9.55 0.31 24.27
C THR A 125 9.79 1.14 23.01
N VAL A 126 9.37 0.62 21.85
CA VAL A 126 9.49 1.32 20.58
C VAL A 126 8.10 1.51 19.98
N SER A 127 7.71 2.77 19.82
CA SER A 127 6.49 3.14 19.09
C SER A 127 6.83 3.25 17.60
N VAL A 128 6.16 2.45 16.79
CA VAL A 128 6.44 2.32 15.35
C VAL A 128 5.25 2.82 14.55
N THR A 129 5.52 3.63 13.53
CA THR A 129 4.54 4.07 12.54
C THR A 129 4.96 3.60 11.15
N LEU A 130 4.08 2.85 10.52
CA LEU A 130 4.24 2.34 9.16
C LEU A 130 3.22 3.00 8.24
N LYS A 131 3.60 3.14 6.98
CA LYS A 131 2.71 3.66 5.95
C LYS A 131 2.66 2.70 4.77
N GLN A 132 1.47 2.48 4.24
CA GLN A 132 1.28 1.65 3.06
C GLN A 132 2.16 2.14 1.91
N TYR A 133 2.87 1.22 1.29
CA TYR A 133 3.64 1.48 0.08
C TYR A 133 2.94 0.85 -1.12
N ILE A 134 2.64 1.66 -2.11
CA ILE A 134 2.07 1.23 -3.38
C ILE A 134 3.15 1.40 -4.44
N ASP A 135 3.48 0.31 -5.14
CA ASP A 135 4.42 0.38 -6.25
C ASP A 135 3.83 1.30 -7.33
N TYR A 136 4.57 2.29 -7.72
CA TYR A 136 4.22 3.17 -8.83
C TYR A 136 5.21 2.95 -9.97
N ALA A 137 4.67 2.72 -11.15
CA ALA A 137 5.44 2.71 -12.39
C ALA A 137 4.89 3.76 -13.33
N THR A 138 5.74 4.36 -14.12
CA THR A 138 5.30 5.24 -15.19
C THR A 138 4.44 4.42 -16.15
N LYS A 139 3.18 4.81 -16.30
CA LYS A 139 2.28 4.16 -17.26
C LYS A 139 2.72 4.55 -18.67
N THR A 140 3.41 3.67 -19.36
CA THR A 140 3.67 3.80 -20.79
C THR A 140 2.39 3.44 -21.55
N VAL A 141 1.82 4.43 -22.23
CA VAL A 141 0.70 4.18 -23.14
C VAL A 141 1.30 3.72 -24.46
N THR A 142 1.15 2.44 -24.78
CA THR A 142 1.46 1.94 -26.13
C THR A 142 0.36 2.42 -27.07
N VAL A 143 0.61 3.50 -27.81
CA VAL A 143 -0.29 3.93 -28.87
C VAL A 143 -0.16 2.95 -30.03
N THR A 144 -1.06 1.98 -30.10
CA THR A 144 -1.19 1.13 -31.29
C THR A 144 -1.83 2.00 -32.36
N LYS A 145 -1.00 2.46 -33.32
CA LYS A 145 -1.50 3.17 -34.49
C LYS A 145 -2.49 2.23 -35.21
N PRO A 146 -3.75 2.61 -35.40
CA PRO A 146 -4.67 1.76 -36.15
C PRO A 146 -4.09 1.55 -37.54
N ALA A 147 -4.01 0.29 -38.01
CA ALA A 147 -3.61 -0.03 -39.37
C ALA A 147 -4.53 0.76 -40.31
N ALA A 148 -3.92 1.60 -41.13
CA ALA A 148 -4.66 2.35 -42.13
C ALA A 148 -5.42 1.33 -42.99
N ALA A 149 -6.74 1.28 -42.84
CA ALA A 149 -7.60 0.49 -43.70
C ALA A 149 -7.35 0.99 -45.13
N ALA A 150 -6.75 0.13 -45.96
CA ALA A 150 -6.54 0.41 -47.35
C ALA A 150 -7.91 0.69 -48.00
N ARG A 151 -8.19 1.95 -48.25
CA ARG A 151 -9.37 2.35 -49.03
C ARG A 151 -9.12 1.83 -50.44
N LYS A 152 -9.83 0.79 -50.84
CA LYS A 152 -9.89 0.39 -52.27
C LYS A 152 -10.48 1.57 -53.04
N PRO A 153 -9.80 2.03 -54.12
CA PRO A 153 -10.36 3.08 -54.96
C PRO A 153 -11.60 2.53 -55.65
N THR A 154 -12.75 3.10 -55.33
CA THR A 154 -14.00 2.83 -56.08
C THR A 154 -13.92 3.65 -57.37
N ILE A 155 -13.70 2.98 -58.50
CA ILE A 155 -13.79 3.59 -59.82
C ILE A 155 -15.29 3.86 -60.04
N LYS A 156 -15.68 5.13 -60.07
CA LYS A 156 -16.98 5.54 -60.58
C LYS A 156 -16.94 5.46 -62.08
N GLU A 157 -17.70 4.54 -62.66
CA GLU A 157 -17.98 4.53 -64.11
C GLU A 157 -18.74 5.82 -64.47
N GLU A 158 -18.14 6.59 -65.33
CA GLU A 158 -18.70 7.80 -65.90
C GLU A 158 -19.72 7.40 -66.96
N LYS A 159 -21.00 7.62 -66.72
CA LYS A 159 -22.11 7.32 -67.62
C LYS A 159 -22.05 8.25 -68.80
N LYS A 160 -21.65 7.69 -69.98
CA LYS A 160 -21.58 8.37 -71.28
C LYS A 160 -22.93 9.01 -71.63
N ARG A 161 -22.94 10.34 -71.81
CA ARG A 161 -24.12 11.07 -72.25
C ARG A 161 -24.28 10.77 -73.80
N GLU A 162 -25.39 10.18 -74.13
CA GLU A 162 -25.86 10.07 -75.52
C GLU A 162 -26.35 11.43 -75.98
N THR A 163 -25.73 11.92 -77.04
CA THR A 163 -26.17 13.10 -77.75
C THR A 163 -27.29 12.68 -78.67
N SER A 164 -28.50 13.10 -78.40
CA SER A 164 -29.64 13.01 -79.29
C SER A 164 -29.54 14.10 -80.32
N SER A 165 -29.19 13.73 -81.62
CA SER A 165 -29.37 14.59 -82.75
C SER A 165 -30.82 14.49 -83.26
N LYS A 166 -31.47 15.65 -83.38
CA LYS A 166 -32.77 15.81 -84.06
C LYS A 166 -32.52 15.93 -85.55
N PRO A 167 -33.29 15.28 -86.45
CA PRO A 167 -33.49 15.75 -87.81
C PRO A 167 -34.85 16.48 -87.98
N LYS A 168 -34.84 17.46 -88.76
CA LYS A 168 -35.90 18.26 -89.38
C LYS A 168 -37.36 18.00 -89.05
#